data_3e69bc7cd357c7b7276b711762565967
#
_entry.id   3e69bc7cd357c7b7276b711762565967
#
_cell.length_a   1.000
_cell.length_b   1.000
_cell.length_c   1.000
_cell.angle_alpha   90.00
_cell.angle_beta   90.00
_cell.angle_gamma   90.00
#
_symmetry.space_group_name_H-M   'P 1'
#
loop_
_entity.id
_entity.type
_entity.pdbx_description
1 polymer ?
#
loop_
_entity_poly.entity_id
_entity_poly.type
_entity_poly.pdbx_seq_one_letter_code
_entity_poly.pdbx_strand_id
1 'polypeptide(L)'
;AGKGIVALAAYAELLKLSGQESESAKYQKLAQGFVNDWLHGAADGDHFRRQYDLPGTWSQKYNLVWQKVLDLHGLFPDSVFEKEAVEYGTRRQSYGIPLDDRHNYTKADWSTWSAAFYKQAYLMALRKHV
;
A
#
# COMPACT_ATOMS: atom_id res chain seq x y z
N ALA A 1 0.27 2.00 9.90
CA ALA A 1 -0.55 0.77 9.92
C ALA A 1 -0.13 -0.22 8.82
N GLY A 2 -0.13 0.14 7.52
CA GLY A 2 0.15 -0.79 6.41
C GLY A 2 1.42 -1.62 6.55
N LYS A 3 2.53 -1.02 6.99
CA LYS A 3 3.79 -1.74 7.26
C LYS A 3 3.63 -2.85 8.31
N GLY A 4 2.90 -2.57 9.40
CA GLY A 4 2.65 -3.56 10.46
C GLY A 4 1.77 -4.71 9.97
N ILE A 5 0.77 -4.42 9.14
CA ILE A 5 -0.11 -5.44 8.53
C ILE A 5 0.71 -6.39 7.65
N VAL A 6 1.55 -5.83 6.77
CA VAL A 6 2.45 -6.63 5.91
C VAL A 6 3.41 -7.47 6.75
N ALA A 7 3.95 -6.93 7.85
CA ALA A 7 4.84 -7.67 8.74
C ALA A 7 4.15 -8.86 9.41
N LEU A 8 2.88 -8.72 9.83
CA LEU A 8 2.09 -9.84 10.38
C LEU A 8 1.85 -10.94 9.35
N ALA A 9 1.51 -10.56 8.12
CA ALA A 9 1.33 -11.54 7.03
C ALA A 9 2.65 -12.25 6.68
N ALA A 10 3.76 -11.52 6.63
CA ALA A 10 5.09 -12.11 6.41
C ALA A 10 5.47 -13.07 7.55
N TYR A 11 5.16 -12.72 8.79
CA TYR A 11 5.39 -13.61 9.94
C TYR A 11 4.56 -14.89 9.82
N ALA A 12 3.31 -14.80 9.38
CA ALA A 12 2.48 -15.98 9.13
C ALA A 12 3.11 -16.92 8.09
N GLU A 13 3.70 -16.38 7.01
CA GLU A 13 4.44 -17.20 6.04
C GLU A 13 5.68 -17.88 6.64
N LEU A 14 6.44 -17.18 7.50
CA LEU A 14 7.57 -17.79 8.21
C LEU A 14 7.12 -18.94 9.11
N LEU A 15 6.01 -18.80 9.82
CA LEU A 15 5.42 -19.86 10.65
C LEU A 15 5.03 -21.06 9.80
N LYS A 16 4.41 -20.84 8.64
CA LYS A 16 4.06 -21.89 7.69
C LYS A 16 5.29 -22.65 7.20
N LEU A 17 6.33 -21.91 6.78
CA LEU A 17 7.60 -22.51 6.35
C LEU A 17 8.29 -23.32 7.46
N SER A 18 8.06 -22.99 8.72
CA SER A 18 8.57 -23.73 9.88
C SER A 18 7.65 -24.88 10.34
N GLY A 19 6.59 -25.18 9.60
CA GLY A 19 5.64 -26.27 9.94
C GLY A 19 4.62 -25.93 11.03
N GLN A 20 4.48 -24.66 11.40
CA GLN A 20 3.57 -24.19 12.44
C GLN A 20 2.23 -23.70 11.82
N GLU A 21 1.52 -24.59 11.14
CA GLU A 21 0.32 -24.30 10.35
C GLU A 21 -0.79 -23.60 11.16
N SER A 22 -1.06 -24.05 12.38
CA SER A 22 -2.11 -23.49 13.24
C SER A 22 -1.82 -22.04 13.63
N GLU A 23 -0.59 -21.74 14.03
CA GLU A 23 -0.16 -20.37 14.35
C GLU A 23 -0.12 -19.51 13.09
N SER A 24 0.34 -20.03 11.96
CA SER A 24 0.30 -19.35 10.67
C SER A 24 -1.12 -18.88 10.33
N ALA A 25 -2.10 -19.78 10.38
CA ALA A 25 -3.50 -19.46 10.10
C ALA A 25 -4.06 -18.34 11.03
N LYS A 26 -3.69 -18.37 12.29
CA LYS A 26 -4.07 -17.35 13.27
C LYS A 26 -3.53 -15.96 12.88
N TYR A 27 -2.24 -15.86 12.52
CA TYR A 27 -1.64 -14.58 12.13
C TYR A 27 -2.10 -14.09 10.76
N GLN A 28 -2.39 -15.00 9.81
CA GLN A 28 -3.03 -14.64 8.54
C GLN A 28 -4.40 -14.00 8.78
N LYS A 29 -5.23 -14.62 9.62
CA LYS A 29 -6.55 -14.07 9.99
C LYS A 29 -6.44 -12.71 10.69
N LEU A 30 -5.46 -12.56 11.57
CA LEU A 30 -5.20 -11.29 12.27
C LEU A 30 -4.80 -10.20 11.27
N ALA A 31 -3.88 -10.49 10.36
CA ALA A 31 -3.44 -9.55 9.32
C ALA A 31 -4.63 -9.13 8.44
N GLN A 32 -5.48 -10.07 8.01
CA GLN A 32 -6.67 -9.77 7.21
C GLN A 32 -7.68 -8.92 7.98
N GLY A 33 -7.86 -9.14 9.27
CA GLY A 33 -8.68 -8.29 10.13
C GLY A 33 -8.18 -6.84 10.13
N PHE A 34 -6.88 -6.64 10.31
CA PHE A 34 -6.30 -5.30 10.25
C PHE A 34 -6.33 -4.66 8.86
N VAL A 35 -6.30 -5.45 7.77
CA VAL A 35 -6.57 -4.92 6.42
C VAL A 35 -7.98 -4.34 6.36
N ASN A 36 -8.98 -5.07 6.84
CA ASN A 36 -10.37 -4.61 6.85
C ASN A 36 -10.54 -3.33 7.68
N ASP A 37 -9.94 -3.28 8.87
CA ASP A 37 -9.95 -2.07 9.71
C ASP A 37 -9.26 -0.89 8.99
N TRP A 38 -8.15 -1.15 8.29
CA TRP A 38 -7.44 -0.13 7.53
C TRP A 38 -8.26 0.37 6.34
N LEU A 39 -8.92 -0.53 5.61
CA LEU A 39 -9.77 -0.17 4.46
C LEU A 39 -10.91 0.78 4.87
N HIS A 40 -11.45 0.62 6.07
CA HIS A 40 -12.49 1.50 6.60
C HIS A 40 -11.91 2.77 7.25
N GLY A 41 -10.93 2.61 8.12
CA GLY A 41 -10.41 3.73 8.92
C GLY A 41 -9.54 4.70 8.13
N ALA A 42 -8.83 4.24 7.10
CA ALA A 42 -7.98 5.09 6.26
C ALA A 42 -8.69 5.63 5.02
N ALA A 43 -9.90 5.16 4.69
CA ALA A 43 -10.61 5.61 3.50
C ALA A 43 -10.92 7.12 3.56
N ASP A 44 -10.69 7.82 2.44
CA ASP A 44 -10.93 9.25 2.31
C ASP A 44 -11.28 9.62 0.85
N GLY A 45 -12.52 9.37 0.45
CA GLY A 45 -12.94 9.58 -0.94
C GLY A 45 -12.12 8.73 -1.92
N ASP A 46 -11.30 9.39 -2.73
CA ASP A 46 -10.55 8.77 -3.83
C ASP A 46 -9.15 8.27 -3.44
N HIS A 47 -8.80 8.30 -2.16
CA HIS A 47 -7.50 7.83 -1.66
C HIS A 47 -7.60 7.25 -0.24
N PHE A 48 -6.47 6.83 0.32
CA PHE A 48 -6.35 6.43 1.71
C PHE A 48 -5.45 7.41 2.47
N ARG A 49 -5.90 7.82 3.65
CA ARG A 49 -5.19 8.76 4.53
C ARG A 49 -3.80 8.29 4.88
N ARG A 50 -2.92 9.24 5.12
CA ARG A 50 -1.62 9.00 5.77
C ARG A 50 -1.81 8.62 7.24
N GLN A 51 -2.74 9.29 7.93
CA GLN A 51 -3.13 9.07 9.33
C GLN A 51 -4.64 8.93 9.44
N TYR A 52 -5.12 8.02 10.29
CA TYR A 52 -6.56 7.75 10.45
C TYR A 52 -7.38 8.96 10.88
N ASP A 53 -6.82 9.76 11.80
CA ASP A 53 -7.48 10.90 12.45
C ASP A 53 -7.30 12.23 11.70
N LEU A 54 -6.62 12.23 10.55
CA LEU A 54 -6.38 13.43 9.75
C LEU A 54 -6.97 13.30 8.33
N PRO A 55 -8.23 13.71 8.12
CA PRO A 55 -8.82 13.76 6.79
C PRO A 55 -8.04 14.67 5.83
N GLY A 56 -8.06 14.34 4.54
CA GLY A 56 -7.36 15.08 3.50
C GLY A 56 -5.86 14.81 3.41
N THR A 57 -5.28 14.03 4.34
CA THR A 57 -3.87 13.65 4.28
C THR A 57 -3.67 12.48 3.32
N TRP A 58 -2.54 12.48 2.60
CA TRP A 58 -2.18 11.40 1.69
C TRP A 58 -0.69 11.05 1.81
N SER A 59 -0.31 9.89 1.33
CA SER A 59 1.11 9.49 1.20
C SER A 59 1.25 8.39 0.16
N GLN A 60 2.41 8.27 -0.45
CA GLN A 60 2.76 7.06 -1.20
C GLN A 60 2.76 5.85 -0.24
N LYS A 61 2.07 4.77 -0.63
CA LYS A 61 1.98 3.54 0.18
C LYS A 61 3.12 2.56 -0.18
N TYR A 62 4.35 3.07 -0.25
CA TYR A 62 5.53 2.31 -0.69
C TYR A 62 5.79 1.04 0.12
N ASN A 63 5.39 1.00 1.39
CA ASN A 63 5.55 -0.20 2.22
C ASN A 63 4.69 -1.39 1.74
N LEU A 64 3.67 -1.17 0.92
CA LEU A 64 2.84 -2.25 0.37
C LEU A 64 3.55 -3.04 -0.75
N VAL A 65 4.69 -2.55 -1.25
CA VAL A 65 5.54 -3.28 -2.20
C VAL A 65 5.92 -4.67 -1.69
N TRP A 66 6.06 -4.83 -0.39
CA TRP A 66 6.43 -6.08 0.25
C TRP A 66 5.38 -7.17 0.08
N GLN A 67 4.11 -6.83 -0.15
CA GLN A 67 3.10 -7.81 -0.54
C GLN A 67 3.51 -8.54 -1.82
N LYS A 68 4.04 -7.83 -2.80
CA LYS A 68 4.51 -8.41 -4.06
C LYS A 68 5.85 -9.11 -3.91
N VAL A 69 6.80 -8.49 -3.22
CA VAL A 69 8.15 -9.04 -3.04
C VAL A 69 8.14 -10.36 -2.27
N LEU A 70 7.28 -10.47 -1.26
CA LEU A 70 7.13 -11.65 -0.40
C LEU A 70 6.01 -12.59 -0.85
N ASP A 71 5.40 -12.32 -1.99
CA ASP A 71 4.32 -13.15 -2.57
C ASP A 71 3.12 -13.35 -1.62
N LEU A 72 2.78 -12.32 -0.86
CA LEU A 72 1.65 -12.31 0.07
C LEU A 72 0.34 -12.08 -0.69
N HIS A 73 -0.09 -13.08 -1.47
CA HIS A 73 -1.23 -12.98 -2.36
C HIS A 73 -2.52 -12.54 -1.65
N GLY A 74 -3.15 -11.49 -2.21
CA GLY A 74 -4.47 -11.05 -1.78
C GLY A 74 -4.54 -10.43 -0.39
N LEU A 75 -3.41 -10.04 0.22
CA LEU A 75 -3.41 -9.38 1.53
C LEU A 75 -4.18 -8.05 1.45
N PHE A 76 -3.70 -7.09 0.67
CA PHE A 76 -4.47 -5.91 0.29
C PHE A 76 -5.13 -6.16 -1.08
N PRO A 77 -6.40 -5.81 -1.28
CA PRO A 77 -7.08 -5.98 -2.56
C PRO A 77 -6.50 -5.05 -3.64
N ASP A 78 -6.58 -5.49 -4.90
CA ASP A 78 -6.06 -4.74 -6.06
C ASP A 78 -6.68 -3.34 -6.18
N SER A 79 -7.93 -3.18 -5.76
CA SER A 79 -8.61 -1.89 -5.72
C SER A 79 -7.89 -0.81 -4.88
N VAL A 80 -7.12 -1.19 -3.87
CA VAL A 80 -6.27 -0.27 -3.10
C VAL A 80 -5.20 0.32 -4.00
N PHE A 81 -4.53 -0.53 -4.77
CA PHE A 81 -3.43 -0.14 -5.64
C PHE A 81 -3.92 0.71 -6.82
N GLU A 82 -5.06 0.35 -7.40
CA GLU A 82 -5.69 1.11 -8.48
C GLU A 82 -6.09 2.51 -8.02
N LYS A 83 -6.73 2.61 -6.87
CA LYS A 83 -7.17 3.85 -6.26
C LYS A 83 -6.00 4.78 -5.93
N GLU A 84 -4.98 4.26 -5.26
CA GLU A 84 -3.77 5.01 -4.92
C GLU A 84 -2.98 5.46 -6.17
N ALA A 85 -2.93 4.64 -7.23
CA ALA A 85 -2.26 5.02 -8.46
C ALA A 85 -2.93 6.21 -9.16
N VAL A 86 -4.27 6.26 -9.15
CA VAL A 86 -5.03 7.42 -9.66
C VAL A 86 -4.72 8.65 -8.84
N GLU A 87 -4.76 8.54 -7.51
CA GLU A 87 -4.44 9.66 -6.60
C GLU A 87 -3.01 10.18 -6.82
N TYR A 88 -2.01 9.29 -6.97
CA TYR A 88 -0.63 9.72 -7.25
C TYR A 88 -0.50 10.47 -8.57
N GLY A 89 -1.31 10.11 -9.57
CA GLY A 89 -1.39 10.85 -10.84
C GLY A 89 -1.82 12.31 -10.64
N THR A 90 -2.76 12.57 -9.75
CA THR A 90 -3.25 13.93 -9.44
C THR A 90 -2.23 14.76 -8.64
N ARG A 91 -1.32 14.11 -7.91
CA ARG A 91 -0.29 14.75 -7.07
C ARG A 91 1.04 15.00 -7.81
N ARG A 92 1.11 14.69 -9.09
CA ARG A 92 2.32 14.84 -9.90
C ARG A 92 2.74 16.31 -10.00
N GLN A 93 4.03 16.54 -9.82
CA GLN A 93 4.70 17.82 -10.01
C GLN A 93 5.78 17.72 -11.10
N SER A 94 6.45 18.81 -11.43
CA SER A 94 7.45 18.89 -12.52
C SER A 94 8.57 17.85 -12.39
N TYR A 95 8.97 17.49 -11.18
CA TYR A 95 10.08 16.56 -10.91
C TYR A 95 9.64 15.24 -10.28
N GLY A 96 8.35 14.92 -10.35
CA GLY A 96 7.80 13.66 -9.84
C GLY A 96 6.67 13.83 -8.84
N ILE A 97 6.44 12.81 -8.03
CA ILE A 97 5.36 12.78 -7.04
C ILE A 97 5.98 12.93 -5.65
N PRO A 98 5.54 13.92 -4.84
CA PRO A 98 5.98 14.03 -3.45
C PRO A 98 5.73 12.73 -2.66
N LEU A 99 6.45 12.52 -1.58
CA LEU A 99 6.28 11.35 -0.73
C LEU A 99 4.93 11.35 -0.01
N ASP A 100 4.52 12.53 0.45
CA ASP A 100 3.26 12.75 1.17
C ASP A 100 2.85 14.24 1.17
N ASP A 101 1.75 14.54 1.85
CA ASP A 101 1.16 15.88 1.95
C ASP A 101 1.99 16.93 2.72
N ARG A 102 3.04 16.52 3.41
CA ARG A 102 3.80 17.43 4.30
C ARG A 102 4.83 18.29 3.59
N HIS A 103 5.43 17.78 2.50
CA HIS A 103 6.52 18.45 1.79
C HIS A 103 6.54 18.09 0.29
N ASN A 104 7.17 18.96 -0.52
CA ASN A 104 7.30 18.78 -1.96
C ASN A 104 8.53 17.95 -2.40
N TYR A 105 9.12 17.18 -1.50
CA TYR A 105 10.23 16.29 -1.84
C TYR A 105 9.79 14.82 -1.82
N THR A 106 10.56 13.99 -2.48
CA THR A 106 10.41 12.54 -2.47
C THR A 106 11.74 11.85 -2.18
N LYS A 107 11.66 10.54 -1.97
CA LYS A 107 12.83 9.66 -1.94
C LYS A 107 12.80 8.78 -3.17
N ALA A 108 13.83 8.86 -4.00
CA ALA A 108 13.88 8.18 -5.29
C ALA A 108 13.72 6.66 -5.18
N ASP A 109 14.32 6.04 -4.16
CA ASP A 109 14.19 4.63 -3.86
C ASP A 109 12.74 4.22 -3.57
N TRP A 110 12.05 4.93 -2.68
CA TRP A 110 10.66 4.65 -2.32
C TRP A 110 9.67 4.94 -3.45
N SER A 111 9.93 5.99 -4.22
CA SER A 111 9.14 6.28 -5.42
C SER A 111 9.33 5.21 -6.49
N THR A 112 10.54 4.68 -6.64
CA THR A 112 10.84 3.56 -7.55
C THR A 112 10.14 2.29 -7.10
N TRP A 113 10.13 1.97 -5.81
CA TRP A 113 9.37 0.83 -5.29
C TRP A 113 7.87 0.98 -5.54
N SER A 114 7.32 2.16 -5.28
CA SER A 114 5.92 2.45 -5.58
C SER A 114 5.64 2.27 -7.08
N ALA A 115 6.46 2.83 -7.95
CA ALA A 115 6.30 2.73 -9.39
C ALA A 115 6.38 1.27 -9.89
N ALA A 116 7.31 0.48 -9.38
CA ALA A 116 7.45 -0.93 -9.74
C ALA A 116 6.23 -1.76 -9.32
N PHE A 117 5.69 -1.48 -8.14
CA PHE A 117 4.55 -2.17 -7.57
C PHE A 117 3.23 -1.77 -8.24
N TYR A 118 3.05 -0.48 -8.48
CA TYR A 118 1.85 0.10 -9.10
C TYR A 118 1.95 0.19 -10.64
N LYS A 119 2.96 -0.41 -11.26
CA LYS A 119 3.33 -0.23 -12.67
C LYS A 119 2.13 -0.25 -13.62
N GLN A 120 1.23 -1.21 -13.47
CA GLN A 120 0.10 -1.36 -14.37
C GLN A 120 -0.95 -0.26 -14.15
N ALA A 121 -1.30 0.03 -12.91
CA ALA A 121 -2.23 1.08 -12.55
C ALA A 121 -1.65 2.48 -12.83
N TYR A 122 -0.37 2.69 -12.60
CA TYR A 122 0.34 3.93 -12.90
C TYR A 122 0.42 4.22 -14.40
N LEU A 123 0.67 3.21 -15.23
CA LEU A 123 0.64 3.36 -16.69
C LEU A 123 -0.77 3.63 -17.22
N MET A 124 -1.81 3.06 -16.61
CA MET A 124 -3.20 3.37 -16.95
C MET A 124 -3.57 4.79 -16.56
N ALA A 125 -3.14 5.28 -15.40
CA ALA A 125 -3.36 6.66 -14.97
C ALA A 125 -2.66 7.67 -15.90
N LEU A 126 -1.44 7.37 -16.34
CA LEU A 126 -0.71 8.20 -17.30
C LEU A 126 -1.40 8.26 -18.68
N ARG A 127 -2.01 7.16 -19.14
CA ARG A 127 -2.72 7.11 -20.45
C ARG A 127 -4.02 7.91 -20.48
N LYS A 128 -4.66 8.13 -19.35
CA LYS A 128 -5.90 8.93 -19.26
C LYS A 128 -5.68 10.44 -19.30
N HIS A 129 -4.44 10.89 -19.23
CA HIS A 129 -4.06 12.31 -19.22
C HIS A 129 -3.23 12.72 -20.45
N VAL A 130 -3.17 11.87 -21.46
CA VAL A 130 -2.68 12.12 -22.82
C VAL A 130 -3.86 12.05 -23.78
#